data_28e4a7926c43f9d2fa25983467886a20
#
_entry.id   28e4a7926c43f9d2fa25983467886a20
#
_cell.length_a   1.000
_cell.length_b   1.000
_cell.length_c   1.000
_cell.angle_alpha   90.00
_cell.angle_beta   90.00
_cell.angle_gamma   90.00
#
_symmetry.space_group_name_H-M   'P 1'
#
loop_
_entity.id
_entity.type
_entity.pdbx_description
1 polymer ?
#
loop_
_entity_poly.entity_id
_entity_poly.type
_entity_poly.pdbx_seq_one_letter_code
_entity_poly.pdbx_strand_id
1 'polypeptide(L)'
;MKNKALKRLIFGLLALPVCFSLFSFTLPQPVKRDTLVNRGFKLRTIIIDPGHGGKPTGTGHFSHGANGSFSTERGVTLAIGLKLQAAIEKELPGVKGVLTRSNEDDVSWERRSEIANENKGDLFISLHCNSLADRTVREAVGRKHGKTIYKSVRVPDRSGKGVLLLVYGTWRGHEEEKAISKTKLAEGEESEGSEMNAGLDPNDPESIILINQYKSKFRQRSIHFATLVNSEFTDTDGRPSEGIREQGVLVLCHSAMPAVLIETGYINNPDDEEYLNSETGQNQIVATIIRALKNYRADVEQVAK
;
A
#
# COMPACT_ATOMS: atom_id res chain seq x y z
N MET A 1 -25.76 -22.29 -72.32
CA MET A 1 -24.71 -22.25 -71.27
C MET A 1 -24.53 -20.91 -70.57
N LYS A 2 -24.81 -19.78 -71.19
CA LYS A 2 -24.65 -18.40 -70.57
C LYS A 2 -25.56 -18.10 -69.38
N ASN A 3 -26.78 -18.67 -69.30
CA ASN A 3 -27.73 -18.38 -68.22
C ASN A 3 -27.44 -19.07 -66.87
N LYS A 4 -26.63 -20.16 -66.84
CA LYS A 4 -26.27 -20.83 -65.58
C LYS A 4 -25.15 -20.11 -64.85
N ALA A 5 -24.24 -19.47 -65.56
CA ALA A 5 -23.15 -18.70 -64.98
C ALA A 5 -23.65 -17.38 -64.35
N LEU A 6 -24.59 -16.71 -65.03
CA LEU A 6 -25.20 -15.48 -64.57
C LEU A 6 -26.07 -15.68 -63.30
N LYS A 7 -26.84 -16.80 -63.23
CA LYS A 7 -27.61 -17.15 -62.01
C LYS A 7 -26.71 -17.49 -60.82
N ARG A 8 -25.53 -18.12 -61.04
CA ARG A 8 -24.55 -18.37 -59.96
C ARG A 8 -23.87 -17.10 -59.49
N LEU A 9 -23.63 -16.14 -60.39
CA LEU A 9 -23.06 -14.83 -60.03
C LEU A 9 -24.03 -13.98 -59.20
N ILE A 10 -25.34 -13.98 -59.57
CA ILE A 10 -26.38 -13.24 -58.83
C ILE A 10 -26.63 -13.88 -57.46
N PHE A 11 -26.59 -15.22 -57.32
CA PHE A 11 -26.74 -15.88 -56.03
C PHE A 11 -25.50 -15.65 -55.12
N GLY A 12 -24.31 -15.58 -55.69
CA GLY A 12 -23.08 -15.24 -54.93
C GLY A 12 -23.07 -13.79 -54.46
N LEU A 13 -23.57 -12.83 -55.24
CA LEU A 13 -23.64 -11.43 -54.87
C LEU A 13 -24.75 -11.11 -53.83
N LEU A 14 -25.81 -11.93 -53.78
CA LEU A 14 -26.87 -11.81 -52.77
C LEU A 14 -26.52 -12.48 -51.42
N ALA A 15 -25.61 -13.46 -51.42
CA ALA A 15 -25.15 -14.14 -50.21
C ALA A 15 -24.11 -13.33 -49.42
N LEU A 16 -23.33 -12.48 -50.11
CA LEU A 16 -22.34 -11.62 -49.46
C LEU A 16 -22.88 -10.65 -48.38
N PRO A 17 -24.01 -9.89 -48.62
CA PRO A 17 -24.55 -9.03 -47.61
C PRO A 17 -25.24 -9.79 -46.46
N VAL A 18 -25.75 -11.00 -46.67
CA VAL A 18 -26.32 -11.85 -45.63
C VAL A 18 -25.27 -12.40 -44.69
N CYS A 19 -24.11 -12.76 -45.21
CA CYS A 19 -22.98 -13.19 -44.37
C CYS A 19 -22.38 -12.00 -43.57
N PHE A 20 -22.37 -10.79 -44.10
CA PHE A 20 -21.92 -9.59 -43.36
C PHE A 20 -22.87 -9.16 -42.28
N SER A 21 -24.17 -9.41 -42.39
CA SER A 21 -25.18 -9.06 -41.37
C SER A 21 -25.20 -10.05 -40.19
N LEU A 22 -24.58 -11.27 -40.35
CA LEU A 22 -24.46 -12.24 -39.26
C LEU A 22 -23.19 -12.03 -38.40
N PHE A 23 -22.21 -11.27 -38.90
CA PHE A 23 -21.13 -10.74 -38.09
C PHE A 23 -21.48 -9.35 -37.57
N SER A 24 -22.50 -9.27 -36.75
CA SER A 24 -22.61 -8.16 -35.80
C SER A 24 -21.43 -8.27 -34.85
N PHE A 25 -20.34 -7.60 -35.20
CA PHE A 25 -19.35 -7.21 -34.20
C PHE A 25 -20.12 -6.31 -33.21
N THR A 26 -20.61 -6.90 -32.15
CA THR A 26 -20.87 -6.13 -30.95
C THR A 26 -19.50 -5.59 -30.56
N LEU A 27 -19.22 -4.34 -30.96
CA LEU A 27 -18.14 -3.58 -30.36
C LEU A 27 -18.27 -3.83 -28.87
N PRO A 28 -17.20 -4.32 -28.20
CA PRO A 28 -17.28 -4.42 -26.75
C PRO A 28 -17.74 -3.03 -26.29
N GLN A 29 -18.95 -2.96 -25.75
CA GLN A 29 -19.43 -1.77 -25.09
C GLN A 29 -18.30 -1.44 -24.11
N PRO A 30 -17.82 -0.18 -24.06
CA PRO A 30 -16.88 0.18 -23.04
C PRO A 30 -17.50 -0.35 -21.75
N VAL A 31 -16.82 -1.32 -21.15
CA VAL A 31 -17.20 -1.78 -19.83
C VAL A 31 -17.31 -0.49 -19.06
N LYS A 32 -18.56 -0.04 -18.79
CA LYS A 32 -18.76 0.98 -17.78
C LYS A 32 -17.94 0.42 -16.63
N ARG A 33 -16.77 1.00 -16.41
CA ARG A 33 -16.16 0.83 -15.11
C ARG A 33 -17.30 1.18 -14.18
N ASP A 34 -17.89 0.19 -13.56
CA ASP A 34 -18.61 0.40 -12.33
C ASP A 34 -17.57 1.06 -11.41
N THR A 35 -17.43 2.35 -11.62
CA THR A 35 -17.00 3.20 -10.57
C THR A 35 -18.04 2.91 -9.51
N LEU A 36 -17.68 2.07 -8.55
CA LEU A 36 -18.37 1.98 -7.28
C LEU A 36 -18.41 3.42 -6.80
N VAL A 37 -19.49 4.11 -7.20
CA VAL A 37 -19.73 5.51 -6.86
C VAL A 37 -19.92 5.50 -5.36
N ASN A 38 -18.83 5.70 -4.65
CA ASN A 38 -18.81 5.81 -3.21
C ASN A 38 -19.49 7.13 -2.84
N ARG A 39 -20.80 7.16 -2.99
CA ARG A 39 -21.60 8.29 -2.53
C ARG A 39 -21.39 8.41 -1.03
N GLY A 40 -20.58 9.38 -0.62
CA GLY A 40 -20.45 9.74 0.78
C GLY A 40 -19.17 9.33 1.49
N PHE A 41 -18.18 8.66 0.85
CA PHE A 41 -16.90 8.43 1.50
C PHE A 41 -16.21 9.75 1.82
N LYS A 42 -15.76 9.89 3.06
CA LYS A 42 -14.94 11.02 3.52
C LYS A 42 -13.74 10.48 4.27
N LEU A 43 -12.57 10.98 3.95
CA LEU A 43 -11.35 10.72 4.70
C LEU A 43 -11.42 11.47 6.03
N ARG A 44 -11.58 10.76 7.13
CA ARG A 44 -11.76 11.33 8.49
C ARG A 44 -10.64 10.93 9.44
N THR A 45 -10.16 9.69 9.35
CA THR A 45 -9.17 9.14 10.26
C THR A 45 -8.05 8.48 9.50
N ILE A 46 -6.83 8.98 9.69
CA ILE A 46 -5.60 8.39 9.15
C ILE A 46 -4.84 7.77 10.31
N ILE A 47 -4.55 6.49 10.21
CA ILE A 47 -3.70 5.78 11.15
C ILE A 47 -2.25 5.94 10.71
N ILE A 48 -1.41 6.43 11.61
CA ILE A 48 0.02 6.59 11.40
C ILE A 48 0.72 5.55 12.27
N ASP A 49 1.45 4.67 11.64
CA ASP A 49 2.13 3.58 12.32
C ASP A 49 3.65 3.75 12.23
N PRO A 50 4.29 4.41 13.23
CA PRO A 50 5.75 4.43 13.31
C PRO A 50 6.27 3.02 13.58
N GLY A 51 6.90 2.39 12.60
CA GLY A 51 7.37 1.01 12.69
C GLY A 51 8.33 0.79 13.85
N HIS A 52 8.35 -0.45 14.36
CA HIS A 52 9.23 -0.91 15.43
C HIS A 52 9.04 -0.17 16.78
N GLY A 53 9.98 -0.41 17.70
CA GLY A 53 10.01 0.23 19.01
C GLY A 53 11.24 -0.25 19.80
N GLY A 54 11.49 0.39 20.94
CA GLY A 54 12.67 0.08 21.75
C GLY A 54 12.40 -0.91 22.87
N LYS A 55 11.23 -0.81 23.49
CA LYS A 55 10.88 -1.61 24.66
C LYS A 55 9.51 -2.25 24.46
N PRO A 56 9.44 -3.60 24.38
CA PRO A 56 8.17 -4.30 24.24
C PRO A 56 7.18 -3.98 25.37
N THR A 57 5.94 -3.78 24.98
CA THR A 57 4.81 -3.55 25.90
C THR A 57 3.74 -4.62 25.65
N GLY A 58 3.40 -5.38 26.67
CA GLY A 58 2.40 -6.44 26.57
C GLY A 58 2.94 -7.74 25.96
N THR A 59 2.07 -8.45 25.26
CA THR A 59 2.35 -9.72 24.55
C THR A 59 2.22 -9.54 23.06
N GLY A 60 2.82 -10.40 22.25
CA GLY A 60 2.74 -10.38 20.79
C GLY A 60 4.12 -10.44 20.13
N HIS A 61 4.16 -10.07 18.86
CA HIS A 61 5.38 -10.10 18.06
C HIS A 61 5.98 -8.70 17.93
N PHE A 62 7.19 -8.56 18.42
CA PHE A 62 7.94 -7.30 18.49
C PHE A 62 9.15 -7.31 17.56
N SER A 63 9.59 -6.14 17.16
CA SER A 63 10.78 -5.96 16.33
C SER A 63 11.41 -4.61 16.61
N HIS A 64 12.70 -4.61 16.91
CA HIS A 64 13.47 -3.38 17.17
C HIS A 64 13.84 -2.60 15.90
N GLY A 65 13.61 -3.18 14.72
CA GLY A 65 14.00 -2.60 13.44
C GLY A 65 15.49 -2.64 13.16
N ALA A 66 15.87 -2.02 12.05
CA ALA A 66 17.24 -1.91 11.62
C ALA A 66 18.00 -0.81 12.37
N ASN A 67 19.36 -0.93 12.37
CA ASN A 67 20.24 0.10 12.88
C ASN A 67 21.09 0.66 11.73
N GLY A 68 21.23 1.97 11.71
CA GLY A 68 22.19 2.67 10.91
C GLY A 68 23.56 2.74 11.59
N SER A 69 24.37 3.69 11.15
CA SER A 69 25.69 3.93 11.74
C SER A 69 25.62 4.76 13.03
N PHE A 70 24.66 5.68 13.12
CA PHE A 70 24.47 6.57 14.27
C PHE A 70 23.00 6.71 14.71
N SER A 71 22.08 6.04 14.03
CA SER A 71 20.63 6.14 14.29
C SER A 71 19.96 4.78 14.26
N THR A 72 18.67 4.76 14.62
CA THR A 72 17.84 3.54 14.60
C THR A 72 16.57 3.79 13.82
N GLU A 73 16.10 2.79 13.08
CA GLU A 73 14.84 2.85 12.35
C GLU A 73 13.67 3.28 13.25
N ARG A 74 13.54 2.69 14.44
CA ARG A 74 12.48 3.04 15.39
C ARG A 74 12.47 4.52 15.80
N GLY A 75 13.66 5.14 15.94
CA GLY A 75 13.77 6.55 16.28
C GLY A 75 13.38 7.46 15.12
N VAL A 76 13.85 7.14 13.91
CA VAL A 76 13.50 7.88 12.69
C VAL A 76 12.01 7.80 12.41
N THR A 77 11.41 6.61 12.44
CA THR A 77 9.99 6.41 12.13
C THR A 77 9.10 7.13 13.15
N LEU A 78 9.49 7.15 14.44
CA LEU A 78 8.77 7.91 15.46
C LEU A 78 8.83 9.42 15.19
N ALA A 79 10.02 9.94 14.88
CA ALA A 79 10.18 11.37 14.60
C ALA A 79 9.35 11.83 13.39
N ILE A 80 9.38 11.07 12.31
CA ILE A 80 8.56 11.34 11.11
C ILE A 80 7.07 11.19 11.43
N GLY A 81 6.66 10.15 12.17
CA GLY A 81 5.27 9.90 12.52
C GLY A 81 4.65 11.02 13.35
N LEU A 82 5.37 11.53 14.34
CA LEU A 82 4.92 12.67 15.16
C LEU A 82 4.75 13.96 14.32
N LYS A 83 5.71 14.24 13.45
CA LYS A 83 5.63 15.37 12.52
C LYS A 83 4.47 15.22 11.52
N LEU A 84 4.25 13.99 11.01
CA LEU A 84 3.15 13.70 10.09
C LEU A 84 1.79 13.89 10.76
N GLN A 85 1.62 13.43 12.01
CA GLN A 85 0.39 13.69 12.78
C GLN A 85 0.08 15.18 12.88
N ALA A 86 1.06 15.96 13.32
CA ALA A 86 0.90 17.41 13.46
C ALA A 86 0.59 18.09 12.11
N ALA A 87 1.20 17.63 11.02
CA ALA A 87 0.94 18.15 9.68
C ALA A 87 -0.46 17.80 9.18
N ILE A 88 -0.95 16.57 9.42
CA ILE A 88 -2.32 16.15 9.07
C ILE A 88 -3.34 17.03 9.77
N GLU A 89 -3.21 17.24 11.07
CA GLU A 89 -4.13 18.06 11.85
C GLU A 89 -4.15 19.52 11.39
N LYS A 90 -2.99 20.04 10.97
CA LYS A 90 -2.84 21.41 10.49
C LYS A 90 -3.34 21.60 9.05
N GLU A 91 -3.04 20.66 8.15
CA GLU A 91 -3.17 20.87 6.70
C GLU A 91 -4.36 20.13 6.06
N LEU A 92 -4.98 19.21 6.79
CA LEU A 92 -6.15 18.44 6.35
C LEU A 92 -7.33 18.66 7.27
N PRO A 93 -8.02 19.82 7.19
CA PRO A 93 -9.13 20.14 8.09
C PRO A 93 -10.20 19.04 8.11
N GLY A 94 -10.61 18.64 9.31
CA GLY A 94 -11.59 17.58 9.54
C GLY A 94 -11.03 16.16 9.44
N VAL A 95 -9.72 15.99 9.26
CA VAL A 95 -9.02 14.71 9.31
C VAL A 95 -8.25 14.59 10.61
N LYS A 96 -8.39 13.46 11.30
CA LYS A 96 -7.69 13.13 12.55
C LYS A 96 -6.52 12.20 12.23
N GLY A 97 -5.33 12.50 12.73
CA GLY A 97 -4.18 11.59 12.75
C GLY A 97 -4.15 10.78 14.05
N VAL A 98 -4.09 9.45 13.96
CA VAL A 98 -3.99 8.55 15.12
C VAL A 98 -2.68 7.76 15.03
N LEU A 99 -1.82 7.90 16.02
CA LEU A 99 -0.57 7.16 16.12
C LEU A 99 -0.79 5.79 16.76
N THR A 100 -0.13 4.75 16.26
CA THR A 100 -0.10 3.44 16.92
C THR A 100 0.84 3.44 18.13
N ARG A 101 1.89 4.28 18.10
CA ARG A 101 2.75 4.63 19.23
C ARG A 101 3.20 6.09 19.13
N SER A 102 3.39 6.74 20.28
CA SER A 102 3.83 8.13 20.37
C SER A 102 5.12 8.30 21.18
N ASN A 103 5.76 7.20 21.54
CA ASN A 103 6.98 7.17 22.33
C ASN A 103 7.88 5.99 21.87
N GLU A 104 8.94 5.68 22.61
CA GLU A 104 9.87 4.59 22.32
C GLU A 104 9.34 3.18 22.64
N ASP A 105 8.10 3.04 23.11
CA ASP A 105 7.51 1.73 23.35
C ASP A 105 7.39 0.95 22.04
N ASP A 106 7.65 -0.37 22.11
CA ASP A 106 7.39 -1.27 21.00
C ASP A 106 5.99 -1.87 21.15
N VAL A 107 5.14 -1.57 20.19
CA VAL A 107 3.78 -2.09 20.09
C VAL A 107 3.78 -3.25 19.11
N SER A 108 3.25 -4.40 19.49
CA SER A 108 3.21 -5.57 18.61
C SER A 108 2.40 -5.28 17.34
N TRP A 109 2.72 -5.97 16.24
CA TRP A 109 2.01 -5.75 14.97
C TRP A 109 0.51 -6.06 15.09
N GLU A 110 0.12 -7.01 15.94
CA GLU A 110 -1.28 -7.31 16.25
C GLU A 110 -1.96 -6.09 16.85
N ARG A 111 -1.34 -5.50 17.88
CA ARG A 111 -1.91 -4.35 18.58
C ARG A 111 -1.97 -3.09 17.70
N ARG A 112 -1.01 -2.91 16.77
CA ARG A 112 -1.05 -1.82 15.78
C ARG A 112 -2.29 -1.90 14.90
N SER A 113 -2.58 -3.10 14.39
CA SER A 113 -3.76 -3.36 13.57
C SER A 113 -5.06 -3.21 14.37
N GLU A 114 -5.07 -3.65 15.63
CA GLU A 114 -6.22 -3.45 16.52
C GLU A 114 -6.50 -1.97 16.76
N ILE A 115 -5.46 -1.16 17.09
CA ILE A 115 -5.59 0.29 17.24
C ILE A 115 -6.19 0.92 15.98
N ALA A 116 -5.73 0.48 14.79
CA ALA A 116 -6.25 0.96 13.53
C ALA A 116 -7.75 0.67 13.36
N ASN A 117 -8.14 -0.57 13.62
CA ASN A 117 -9.52 -1.04 13.46
C ASN A 117 -10.47 -0.43 14.54
N GLU A 118 -10.03 -0.33 15.79
CA GLU A 118 -10.76 0.30 16.90
C GLU A 118 -11.06 1.79 16.61
N ASN A 119 -10.11 2.50 15.97
CA ASN A 119 -10.28 3.90 15.60
C ASN A 119 -11.01 4.08 14.26
N LYS A 120 -11.47 2.99 13.62
CA LYS A 120 -12.17 3.03 12.34
C LYS A 120 -11.40 3.86 11.30
N GLY A 121 -10.11 3.53 11.12
CA GLY A 121 -9.24 4.23 10.18
C GLY A 121 -9.75 4.13 8.74
N ASP A 122 -9.65 5.23 8.01
CA ASP A 122 -9.95 5.29 6.57
C ASP A 122 -8.74 5.01 5.71
N LEU A 123 -7.54 5.16 6.28
CA LEU A 123 -6.25 4.87 5.65
C LEU A 123 -5.21 4.56 6.72
N PHE A 124 -4.42 3.50 6.50
CA PHE A 124 -3.31 3.09 7.36
C PHE A 124 -1.98 3.38 6.65
N ILE A 125 -1.10 4.14 7.29
CA ILE A 125 0.23 4.51 6.79
C ILE A 125 1.27 4.00 7.78
N SER A 126 1.98 2.92 7.42
CA SER A 126 3.11 2.42 8.19
C SER A 126 4.41 3.04 7.69
N LEU A 127 5.21 3.58 8.59
CA LEU A 127 6.48 4.26 8.30
C LEU A 127 7.63 3.36 8.71
N HIS A 128 8.55 3.10 7.78
CA HIS A 128 9.71 2.25 7.96
C HIS A 128 10.96 2.85 7.32
N CYS A 129 12.10 2.24 7.61
CA CYS A 129 13.36 2.50 6.91
C CYS A 129 13.97 1.16 6.48
N ASN A 130 14.18 1.01 5.20
CA ASN A 130 14.76 -0.19 4.61
C ASN A 130 16.23 -0.40 5.07
N SER A 131 16.71 -1.61 4.97
CA SER A 131 18.10 -1.96 5.23
C SER A 131 18.51 -3.19 4.43
N LEU A 132 19.58 -3.13 3.66
CA LEU A 132 20.10 -4.30 2.98
C LEU A 132 20.89 -5.20 3.93
N ALA A 133 20.70 -6.50 3.77
CA ALA A 133 21.49 -7.48 4.49
C ALA A 133 22.96 -7.46 4.03
N ASP A 134 23.89 -7.85 4.94
CA ASP A 134 25.28 -8.01 4.60
C ASP A 134 25.47 -8.93 3.39
N ARG A 135 26.37 -8.55 2.49
CA ARG A 135 26.75 -9.38 1.35
C ARG A 135 28.03 -10.15 1.63
N THR A 136 28.16 -11.33 1.06
CA THR A 136 29.36 -12.13 1.13
C THR A 136 30.27 -11.82 -0.06
N VAL A 137 31.49 -11.37 0.23
CA VAL A 137 32.54 -11.14 -0.77
C VAL A 137 33.69 -12.14 -0.59
N ARG A 138 34.43 -12.41 -1.66
CA ARG A 138 35.63 -13.26 -1.62
C ARG A 138 36.87 -12.38 -1.60
N GLU A 139 37.57 -12.36 -0.49
CA GLU A 139 38.84 -11.61 -0.34
C GLU A 139 40.02 -12.54 -0.56
N ALA A 140 41.00 -12.05 -1.30
CA ALA A 140 42.28 -12.76 -1.46
C ALA A 140 43.10 -12.64 -0.16
N VAL A 141 43.29 -13.74 0.54
CA VAL A 141 44.01 -13.79 1.84
C VAL A 141 45.43 -14.30 1.72
N GLY A 142 45.89 -14.69 0.52
CA GLY A 142 47.27 -15.16 0.33
C GLY A 142 47.44 -15.96 -0.97
N ARG A 143 48.66 -16.50 -1.14
CA ARG A 143 48.95 -17.44 -2.22
C ARG A 143 49.56 -18.71 -1.68
N LYS A 144 49.15 -19.85 -2.19
CA LYS A 144 49.75 -21.16 -1.88
C LYS A 144 49.93 -21.94 -3.18
N HIS A 145 51.14 -22.44 -3.43
CA HIS A 145 51.52 -23.18 -4.65
C HIS A 145 51.13 -22.44 -5.94
N GLY A 146 51.38 -21.11 -6.00
CA GLY A 146 51.06 -20.28 -7.16
C GLY A 146 49.57 -19.88 -7.33
N LYS A 147 48.67 -20.45 -6.51
CA LYS A 147 47.22 -20.14 -6.55
C LYS A 147 46.82 -19.18 -5.47
N THR A 148 45.99 -18.21 -5.79
CA THR A 148 45.42 -17.29 -4.82
C THR A 148 44.39 -18.00 -3.97
N ILE A 149 44.51 -17.83 -2.64
CA ILE A 149 43.55 -18.34 -1.65
C ILE A 149 42.57 -17.23 -1.36
N TYR A 150 41.26 -17.56 -1.42
CA TYR A 150 40.19 -16.65 -1.08
C TYR A 150 39.47 -17.08 0.18
N LYS A 151 39.09 -16.10 1.02
CA LYS A 151 38.21 -16.29 2.18
C LYS A 151 36.92 -15.56 1.90
N SER A 152 35.77 -16.16 2.25
CA SER A 152 34.48 -15.50 2.26
C SER A 152 34.38 -14.61 3.50
N VAL A 153 34.10 -13.33 3.28
CA VAL A 153 33.94 -12.33 4.35
C VAL A 153 32.57 -11.67 4.17
N ARG A 154 31.85 -11.45 5.25
CA ARG A 154 30.63 -10.63 5.26
C ARG A 154 31.00 -9.16 5.33
N VAL A 155 30.45 -8.37 4.42
CA VAL A 155 30.61 -6.92 4.40
C VAL A 155 29.24 -6.26 4.33
N PRO A 156 29.02 -5.13 5.02
CA PRO A 156 27.77 -4.40 4.94
C PRO A 156 27.44 -4.04 3.49
N ASP A 157 26.20 -4.28 3.07
CA ASP A 157 25.70 -3.77 1.80
C ASP A 157 24.97 -2.44 2.05
N ARG A 158 25.57 -1.35 1.59
CA ARG A 158 25.07 0.02 1.74
C ARG A 158 24.64 0.63 0.40
N SER A 159 24.37 -0.22 -0.60
CA SER A 159 24.06 0.23 -1.97
C SER A 159 22.60 0.64 -2.16
N GLY A 160 21.71 0.20 -1.27
CA GLY A 160 20.30 0.59 -1.31
C GLY A 160 20.13 2.09 -1.08
N LYS A 161 19.24 2.75 -1.82
CA LYS A 161 19.00 4.19 -1.71
C LYS A 161 17.58 4.54 -2.15
N GLY A 162 16.97 5.48 -1.44
CA GLY A 162 15.67 6.02 -1.80
C GLY A 162 14.50 5.27 -1.20
N VAL A 163 13.33 5.42 -1.78
CA VAL A 163 12.05 4.96 -1.20
C VAL A 163 11.57 3.66 -1.83
N LEU A 164 10.78 2.89 -1.08
CA LEU A 164 10.03 1.74 -1.57
C LEU A 164 8.66 1.76 -0.92
N LEU A 165 7.62 1.47 -1.68
CA LEU A 165 6.27 1.39 -1.16
C LEU A 165 5.77 -0.04 -1.21
N LEU A 166 5.19 -0.50 -0.11
CA LEU A 166 4.64 -1.84 0.00
C LEU A 166 3.13 -1.77 0.18
N VAL A 167 2.42 -2.55 -0.63
CA VAL A 167 1.00 -2.81 -0.46
C VAL A 167 0.79 -4.29 -0.17
N TYR A 168 -0.32 -4.61 0.46
CA TYR A 168 -0.62 -5.98 0.80
C TYR A 168 -0.86 -6.85 -0.45
N GLY A 169 -0.21 -8.01 -0.47
CA GLY A 169 -0.38 -9.00 -1.55
C GLY A 169 -1.46 -10.04 -1.22
N THR A 170 -2.19 -10.49 -2.22
CA THR A 170 -3.42 -11.31 -2.08
C THR A 170 -3.24 -12.71 -1.52
N TRP A 171 -2.01 -13.22 -1.39
CA TRP A 171 -1.73 -14.61 -0.96
C TRP A 171 -1.98 -14.92 0.53
N ARG A 172 -2.32 -13.92 1.36
CA ARG A 172 -2.75 -14.09 2.77
C ARG A 172 -4.21 -13.69 2.99
N GLY A 173 -5.06 -13.94 2.01
CA GLY A 173 -6.46 -13.48 1.96
C GLY A 173 -7.31 -13.81 3.18
N HIS A 174 -7.05 -14.91 3.89
CA HIS A 174 -7.81 -15.30 5.11
C HIS A 174 -7.56 -14.37 6.30
N GLU A 175 -6.39 -13.75 6.43
CA GLU A 175 -6.08 -12.83 7.53
C GLU A 175 -6.83 -11.50 7.35
N GLU A 176 -6.85 -10.99 6.13
CA GLU A 176 -7.61 -9.80 5.76
C GLU A 176 -9.13 -10.03 5.90
N GLU A 177 -9.64 -11.19 5.50
CA GLU A 177 -11.04 -11.59 5.68
C GLU A 177 -11.46 -11.55 7.15
N LYS A 178 -10.63 -12.09 8.05
CA LYS A 178 -10.87 -12.04 9.50
C LYS A 178 -10.86 -10.62 10.04
N ALA A 179 -9.97 -9.76 9.55
CA ALA A 179 -9.91 -8.36 9.95
C ALA A 179 -11.18 -7.62 9.53
N ILE A 180 -11.60 -7.77 8.27
CA ILE A 180 -12.81 -7.15 7.73
C ILE A 180 -14.06 -7.67 8.43
N SER A 181 -14.19 -9.00 8.63
CA SER A 181 -15.37 -9.59 9.25
C SER A 181 -15.57 -9.20 10.71
N LYS A 182 -14.49 -8.95 11.45
CA LYS A 182 -14.53 -8.53 12.85
C LYS A 182 -14.74 -7.04 13.04
N THR A 183 -14.39 -6.23 12.04
CA THR A 183 -14.45 -4.78 12.14
C THR A 183 -15.83 -4.30 11.74
N LYS A 184 -16.48 -3.51 12.61
CA LYS A 184 -17.70 -2.79 12.23
C LYS A 184 -17.28 -1.68 11.25
N LEU A 185 -17.42 -1.96 9.97
CA LEU A 185 -17.08 -1.00 8.94
C LEU A 185 -18.03 0.20 9.04
N ALA A 186 -17.46 1.35 9.37
CA ALA A 186 -18.18 2.61 9.41
C ALA A 186 -18.32 3.15 7.97
N GLU A 187 -19.04 2.45 7.12
CA GLU A 187 -19.49 3.05 5.86
C GLU A 187 -20.84 3.70 6.09
N GLY A 188 -20.86 5.02 5.87
CA GLY A 188 -22.05 5.83 5.94
C GLY A 188 -23.08 5.43 4.90
N GLU A 189 -23.86 4.45 5.26
CA GLU A 189 -25.25 4.34 4.89
C GLU A 189 -26.00 4.16 6.22
N GLU A 190 -26.50 5.28 6.74
CA GLU A 190 -27.67 5.23 7.59
C GLU A 190 -28.81 4.61 6.75
N SER A 191 -28.79 3.31 6.57
CA SER A 191 -30.01 2.57 6.28
C SER A 191 -30.73 2.46 7.62
N GLU A 192 -31.66 3.40 7.83
CA GLU A 192 -32.66 3.26 8.88
C GLU A 192 -33.26 1.86 8.78
N GLY A 193 -32.92 0.98 9.71
CA GLY A 193 -33.66 -0.24 9.94
C GLY A 193 -32.95 -1.58 9.99
N SER A 194 -31.61 -1.68 9.99
CA SER A 194 -30.99 -2.99 10.22
C SER A 194 -30.15 -3.00 11.49
N GLU A 195 -30.51 -3.86 12.44
CA GLU A 195 -29.73 -4.26 13.61
C GLU A 195 -28.45 -5.01 13.20
N MET A 196 -27.60 -4.46 12.33
CA MET A 196 -26.29 -5.04 12.01
C MET A 196 -25.25 -4.62 13.04
N ASN A 197 -25.47 -5.00 14.30
CA ASN A 197 -24.48 -4.95 15.37
C ASN A 197 -23.54 -6.17 15.39
N ALA A 198 -23.76 -7.16 14.53
CA ALA A 198 -22.90 -8.32 14.35
C ALA A 198 -21.92 -8.06 13.19
N GLY A 199 -20.64 -8.46 13.35
CA GLY A 199 -19.68 -8.48 12.26
C GLY A 199 -20.17 -9.37 11.10
N LEU A 200 -19.54 -9.29 9.94
CA LEU A 200 -19.86 -10.12 8.79
C LEU A 200 -19.51 -11.59 9.09
N ASP A 201 -20.45 -12.51 8.87
CA ASP A 201 -20.20 -13.96 9.05
C ASP A 201 -19.41 -14.48 7.84
N PRO A 202 -18.16 -14.95 8.01
CA PRO A 202 -17.35 -15.44 6.91
C PRO A 202 -17.89 -16.75 6.28
N ASN A 203 -18.94 -17.35 6.85
CA ASN A 203 -19.59 -18.54 6.30
C ASN A 203 -20.90 -18.24 5.58
N ASP A 204 -21.41 -17.02 5.70
CA ASP A 204 -22.62 -16.60 5.01
C ASP A 204 -22.28 -16.10 3.59
N PRO A 205 -22.99 -16.61 2.54
CA PRO A 205 -22.69 -16.23 1.15
C PRO A 205 -22.77 -14.73 0.85
N GLU A 206 -23.71 -14.00 1.45
CA GLU A 206 -23.85 -12.57 1.25
C GLU A 206 -22.69 -11.81 1.91
N SER A 207 -22.31 -12.22 3.12
CA SER A 207 -21.13 -11.69 3.83
C SER A 207 -19.84 -11.97 3.07
N ILE A 208 -19.67 -13.14 2.46
CA ILE A 208 -18.50 -13.49 1.63
C ILE A 208 -18.39 -12.54 0.43
N ILE A 209 -19.50 -12.27 -0.25
CA ILE A 209 -19.53 -11.33 -1.38
C ILE A 209 -19.08 -9.93 -0.91
N LEU A 210 -19.63 -9.46 0.19
CA LEU A 210 -19.33 -8.15 0.74
C LEU A 210 -17.86 -8.05 1.19
N ILE A 211 -17.34 -9.05 1.90
CA ILE A 211 -15.92 -9.12 2.29
C ILE A 211 -15.01 -9.03 1.06
N ASN A 212 -15.32 -9.76 -0.02
CA ASN A 212 -14.53 -9.71 -1.24
C ASN A 212 -14.59 -8.34 -1.95
N GLN A 213 -15.72 -7.67 -1.90
CA GLN A 213 -15.84 -6.29 -2.39
C GLN A 213 -14.95 -5.33 -1.59
N TYR A 214 -14.95 -5.42 -0.24
CA TYR A 214 -14.08 -4.61 0.60
C TYR A 214 -12.61 -4.88 0.33
N LYS A 215 -12.18 -6.15 0.23
CA LYS A 215 -10.80 -6.52 -0.13
C LYS A 215 -10.36 -5.87 -1.43
N SER A 216 -11.19 -5.99 -2.47
CA SER A 216 -10.92 -5.37 -3.77
C SER A 216 -10.80 -3.84 -3.67
N LYS A 217 -11.71 -3.21 -2.97
CA LYS A 217 -11.76 -1.76 -2.75
C LYS A 217 -10.55 -1.26 -1.96
N PHE A 218 -10.20 -1.92 -0.85
CA PHE A 218 -9.05 -1.55 -0.03
C PHE A 218 -7.75 -1.68 -0.81
N ARG A 219 -7.59 -2.78 -1.55
CA ARG A 219 -6.44 -2.98 -2.41
C ARG A 219 -6.29 -1.88 -3.48
N GLN A 220 -7.37 -1.55 -4.21
CA GLN A 220 -7.34 -0.50 -5.22
C GLN A 220 -6.97 0.85 -4.61
N ARG A 221 -7.52 1.19 -3.46
CA ARG A 221 -7.23 2.42 -2.73
C ARG A 221 -5.82 2.46 -2.18
N SER A 222 -5.29 1.33 -1.69
CA SER A 222 -3.90 1.20 -1.25
C SER A 222 -2.93 1.46 -2.39
N ILE A 223 -3.14 0.81 -3.55
CA ILE A 223 -2.32 1.01 -4.74
C ILE A 223 -2.41 2.46 -5.23
N HIS A 224 -3.61 3.05 -5.23
CA HIS A 224 -3.80 4.43 -5.63
C HIS A 224 -3.01 5.39 -4.73
N PHE A 225 -3.16 5.27 -3.41
CA PHE A 225 -2.41 6.11 -2.47
C PHE A 225 -0.89 5.89 -2.61
N ALA A 226 -0.43 4.64 -2.71
CA ALA A 226 0.98 4.34 -2.92
C ALA A 226 1.51 4.97 -4.22
N THR A 227 0.70 4.98 -5.30
CA THR A 227 1.07 5.63 -6.56
C THR A 227 1.26 7.13 -6.39
N LEU A 228 0.33 7.80 -5.70
CA LEU A 228 0.44 9.24 -5.42
C LEU A 228 1.68 9.55 -4.58
N VAL A 229 1.95 8.78 -3.53
CA VAL A 229 3.15 8.95 -2.70
C VAL A 229 4.42 8.74 -3.51
N ASN A 230 4.46 7.70 -4.36
CA ASN A 230 5.62 7.43 -5.21
C ASN A 230 5.89 8.59 -6.17
N SER A 231 4.87 9.09 -6.87
CA SER A 231 5.01 10.22 -7.79
C SER A 231 5.47 11.49 -7.07
N GLU A 232 4.98 11.77 -5.88
CA GLU A 232 5.45 12.92 -5.11
C GLU A 232 6.92 12.79 -4.72
N PHE A 233 7.39 11.60 -4.33
CA PHE A 233 8.81 11.38 -4.06
C PHE A 233 9.67 11.49 -5.32
N THR A 234 9.25 10.92 -6.45
CA THR A 234 10.06 10.87 -7.67
C THR A 234 9.99 12.15 -8.47
N ASP A 235 8.78 12.61 -8.79
CA ASP A 235 8.55 13.67 -9.77
C ASP A 235 8.64 15.05 -9.13
N THR A 236 8.23 15.17 -7.85
CA THR A 236 8.28 16.46 -7.13
C THR A 236 9.59 16.65 -6.36
N ASP A 237 10.02 15.63 -5.61
CA ASP A 237 11.19 15.75 -4.73
C ASP A 237 12.49 15.20 -5.37
N GLY A 238 12.40 14.55 -6.53
CA GLY A 238 13.55 13.99 -7.25
C GLY A 238 14.27 12.85 -6.50
N ARG A 239 13.59 12.19 -5.55
CA ARG A 239 14.19 11.07 -4.80
C ARG A 239 14.16 9.78 -5.59
N PRO A 240 15.21 8.96 -5.53
CA PRO A 240 15.17 7.61 -6.09
C PRO A 240 14.05 6.78 -5.48
N SER A 241 13.41 5.94 -6.28
CA SER A 241 12.39 5.00 -5.81
C SER A 241 12.56 3.63 -6.44
N GLU A 242 12.34 2.59 -5.65
CA GLU A 242 12.21 1.21 -6.14
C GLU A 242 10.78 0.87 -6.57
N GLY A 243 9.88 1.86 -6.55
CA GLY A 243 8.48 1.75 -6.95
C GLY A 243 7.58 1.13 -5.89
N ILE A 244 6.53 0.47 -6.36
CA ILE A 244 5.52 -0.14 -5.52
C ILE A 244 5.61 -1.66 -5.67
N ARG A 245 5.64 -2.37 -4.53
CA ARG A 245 5.68 -3.84 -4.51
C ARG A 245 4.57 -4.41 -3.65
N GLU A 246 4.08 -5.58 -4.03
CA GLU A 246 3.18 -6.36 -3.20
C GLU A 246 3.99 -7.25 -2.27
N GLN A 247 3.69 -7.20 -0.98
CA GLN A 247 4.34 -8.02 0.02
C GLN A 247 3.37 -8.44 1.13
N GLY A 248 3.57 -9.65 1.69
CA GLY A 248 2.74 -10.19 2.77
C GLY A 248 3.08 -9.58 4.13
N VAL A 249 2.98 -8.25 4.26
CA VAL A 249 3.27 -7.54 5.51
C VAL A 249 2.10 -7.70 6.48
N LEU A 250 2.36 -8.28 7.65
CA LEU A 250 1.30 -8.67 8.62
C LEU A 250 0.48 -7.48 9.10
N VAL A 251 1.10 -6.37 9.45
CA VAL A 251 0.37 -5.18 9.93
C VAL A 251 -0.61 -4.63 8.89
N LEU A 252 -0.29 -4.77 7.59
CA LEU A 252 -1.18 -4.32 6.53
C LEU A 252 -2.37 -5.27 6.34
N CYS A 253 -2.16 -6.59 6.41
CA CYS A 253 -3.23 -7.56 6.15
C CYS A 253 -4.24 -7.67 7.29
N HIS A 254 -3.88 -7.26 8.49
CA HIS A 254 -4.79 -7.23 9.63
C HIS A 254 -5.53 -5.89 9.80
N SER A 255 -5.29 -4.92 8.92
CA SER A 255 -5.96 -3.63 8.90
C SER A 255 -7.19 -3.69 7.98
N ALA A 256 -8.38 -3.46 8.55
CA ALA A 256 -9.66 -3.50 7.80
C ALA A 256 -9.89 -2.16 7.06
N MET A 257 -8.88 -1.67 6.37
CA MET A 257 -8.89 -0.41 5.62
C MET A 257 -7.79 -0.41 4.55
N PRO A 258 -7.79 0.53 3.58
CA PRO A 258 -6.64 0.74 2.70
C PRO A 258 -5.36 0.94 3.51
N ALA A 259 -4.28 0.24 3.17
CA ALA A 259 -3.05 0.22 3.96
C ALA A 259 -1.80 0.23 3.07
N VAL A 260 -0.84 1.06 3.41
CA VAL A 260 0.45 1.21 2.71
C VAL A 260 1.58 1.27 3.72
N LEU A 261 2.68 0.58 3.45
CA LEU A 261 3.94 0.75 4.17
C LEU A 261 4.90 1.54 3.29
N ILE A 262 5.52 2.55 3.86
CA ILE A 262 6.47 3.44 3.20
C ILE A 262 7.84 3.23 3.81
N GLU A 263 8.75 2.62 3.05
CA GLU A 263 10.17 2.61 3.33
C GLU A 263 10.73 3.96 2.89
N THR A 264 10.99 4.85 3.83
CA THR A 264 11.32 6.26 3.58
C THR A 264 12.75 6.49 3.11
N GLY A 265 13.61 5.47 3.17
CA GLY A 265 15.00 5.45 2.77
C GLY A 265 15.70 4.23 3.36
N TYR A 266 16.99 4.07 3.09
CA TYR A 266 17.81 2.99 3.60
C TYR A 266 18.63 3.44 4.81
N ILE A 267 18.28 2.96 6.02
CA ILE A 267 18.95 3.38 7.28
C ILE A 267 20.43 3.01 7.32
N ASN A 268 20.84 1.96 6.60
CA ASN A 268 22.23 1.52 6.51
C ASN A 268 23.02 2.15 5.34
N ASN A 269 22.39 3.03 4.53
CA ASN A 269 23.07 3.85 3.54
C ASN A 269 23.44 5.21 4.18
N PRO A 270 24.70 5.65 4.14
CA PRO A 270 25.12 6.88 4.83
C PRO A 270 24.36 8.15 4.38
N ASP A 271 24.14 8.31 3.07
CA ASP A 271 23.41 9.48 2.53
C ASP A 271 21.97 9.50 2.96
N ASP A 272 21.30 8.32 2.90
CA ASP A 272 19.90 8.20 3.33
C ASP A 272 19.79 8.33 4.85
N GLU A 273 20.73 7.77 5.63
CA GLU A 273 20.76 7.90 7.09
C GLU A 273 20.87 9.36 7.52
N GLU A 274 21.77 10.15 6.89
CA GLU A 274 21.89 11.57 7.16
C GLU A 274 20.60 12.32 6.81
N TYR A 275 20.01 12.06 5.63
CA TYR A 275 18.76 12.65 5.20
C TYR A 275 17.60 12.32 6.17
N LEU A 276 17.44 11.06 6.54
CA LEU A 276 16.38 10.56 7.42
C LEU A 276 16.46 11.16 8.83
N ASN A 277 17.65 11.53 9.30
CA ASN A 277 17.88 12.13 10.62
C ASN A 277 17.93 13.65 10.59
N SER A 278 18.02 14.28 9.41
CA SER A 278 17.99 15.72 9.30
C SER A 278 16.58 16.28 9.47
N GLU A 279 16.47 17.45 10.08
CA GLU A 279 15.17 18.14 10.18
C GLU A 279 14.59 18.44 8.80
N THR A 280 15.43 18.88 7.87
CA THR A 280 15.03 19.17 6.49
C THR A 280 14.50 17.92 5.78
N GLY A 281 15.19 16.79 5.88
CA GLY A 281 14.78 15.54 5.25
C GLY A 281 13.46 15.01 5.82
N GLN A 282 13.32 15.00 7.15
CA GLN A 282 12.06 14.59 7.79
C GLN A 282 10.89 15.49 7.40
N ASN A 283 11.10 16.83 7.38
CA ASN A 283 10.06 17.77 6.97
C ASN A 283 9.70 17.60 5.49
N GLN A 284 10.67 17.29 4.63
CA GLN A 284 10.40 16.99 3.22
C GLN A 284 9.58 15.70 3.07
N ILE A 285 9.94 14.61 3.75
CA ILE A 285 9.15 13.36 3.76
C ILE A 285 7.70 13.63 4.18
N VAL A 286 7.51 14.37 5.26
CA VAL A 286 6.18 14.75 5.73
C VAL A 286 5.42 15.56 4.69
N ALA A 287 6.05 16.57 4.10
CA ALA A 287 5.43 17.40 3.06
C ALA A 287 5.02 16.57 1.84
N THR A 288 5.85 15.60 1.42
CA THR A 288 5.55 14.65 0.35
C THR A 288 4.30 13.84 0.64
N ILE A 289 4.23 13.23 1.84
CA ILE A 289 3.07 12.44 2.24
C ILE A 289 1.81 13.33 2.33
N ILE A 290 1.91 14.55 2.82
CA ILE A 290 0.78 15.50 2.90
C ILE A 290 0.27 15.89 1.50
N ARG A 291 1.17 16.12 0.51
CA ARG A 291 0.74 16.39 -0.86
C ARG A 291 -0.02 15.20 -1.44
N ALA A 292 0.52 14.00 -1.26
CA ALA A 292 -0.15 12.77 -1.68
C ALA A 292 -1.52 12.58 -0.99
N LEU A 293 -1.63 12.87 0.31
CA LEU A 293 -2.89 12.80 1.05
C LEU A 293 -3.92 13.80 0.55
N LYS A 294 -3.52 15.03 0.19
CA LYS A 294 -4.42 16.03 -0.39
C LYS A 294 -4.99 15.55 -1.74
N ASN A 295 -4.13 15.01 -2.60
CA ASN A 295 -4.54 14.45 -3.87
C ASN A 295 -5.44 13.22 -3.68
N TYR A 296 -5.04 12.29 -2.81
CA TYR A 296 -5.84 11.11 -2.49
C TYR A 296 -7.23 11.48 -1.96
N ARG A 297 -7.31 12.42 -1.01
CA ARG A 297 -8.58 12.92 -0.47
C ARG A 297 -9.46 13.50 -1.57
N ALA A 298 -8.90 14.33 -2.45
CA ALA A 298 -9.62 14.91 -3.56
C ALA A 298 -10.21 13.83 -4.47
N ASP A 299 -9.41 12.80 -4.81
CA ASP A 299 -9.84 11.73 -5.71
C ASP A 299 -10.94 10.84 -5.09
N VAL A 300 -10.81 10.44 -3.81
CA VAL A 300 -11.76 9.52 -3.18
C VAL A 300 -13.05 10.20 -2.71
N GLU A 301 -13.03 11.53 -2.48
CA GLU A 301 -14.19 12.32 -2.11
C GLU A 301 -14.93 12.94 -3.32
N GLN A 302 -14.26 13.15 -4.48
CA GLN A 302 -14.86 13.76 -5.69
C GLN A 302 -15.72 12.80 -6.51
N VAL A 303 -15.66 11.51 -6.28
CA VAL A 303 -16.49 10.51 -6.99
C VAL A 303 -17.99 10.66 -6.69
N ALA A 304 -18.38 11.72 -5.99
CA ALA A 304 -19.74 12.04 -5.55
C ALA A 304 -20.43 13.18 -6.34
N LYS A 305 -19.96 13.53 -7.55
CA LYS A 305 -20.63 14.50 -8.43
C LYS A 305 -21.29 13.87 -9.63
#